data_ce03e9e8aeabb4ad825035016952c87e
#
_entry.id   ce03e9e8aeabb4ad825035016952c87e
#
_cell.length_a   1.000
_cell.length_b   1.000
_cell.length_c   1.000
_cell.angle_alpha   90.00
_cell.angle_beta   90.00
_cell.angle_gamma   90.00
#
_symmetry.space_group_name_H-M   'P 1'
#
loop_
_entity.id
_entity.type
_entity.pdbx_description
1 polymer ?
#
loop_
_entity_poly.entity_id
_entity_poly.type
_entity_poly.pdbx_seq_one_letter_code
_entity_poly.pdbx_strand_id
1 'polypeptide(L)'
;MSEPVAPTSLSVPAHEGRLLAAHLDRLATWDPRTPVRLVARARALGIYSAPPMEVIAFVALPLAEPVDVELDTTTYASDLRASIDEHGHLVVPPVVVGVPLR
;
A
#
# COMPACT_ATOMS: atom_id res chain seq x y z
N MET A 1 -2.14 -27.59 -12.75
CA MET A 1 -1.55 -26.36 -13.32
C MET A 1 -2.08 -25.14 -12.55
N SER A 2 -1.19 -24.36 -12.04
CA SER A 2 -1.60 -23.17 -11.31
C SER A 2 -1.78 -22.00 -12.28
N GLU A 3 -2.85 -21.26 -12.09
CA GLU A 3 -3.05 -20.05 -12.87
C GLU A 3 -2.18 -18.93 -12.30
N PRO A 4 -1.69 -18.03 -13.15
CA PRO A 4 -1.00 -16.85 -12.64
C PRO A 4 -1.96 -16.03 -11.78
N VAL A 5 -1.48 -15.58 -10.63
CA VAL A 5 -2.26 -14.73 -9.77
C VAL A 5 -2.35 -13.37 -10.42
N ALA A 6 -3.56 -12.92 -10.70
CA ALA A 6 -3.75 -11.58 -11.25
C ALA A 6 -3.34 -10.54 -10.21
N PRO A 7 -2.71 -9.44 -10.63
CA PRO A 7 -2.38 -8.36 -9.70
C PRO A 7 -3.65 -7.84 -9.03
N THR A 8 -3.57 -7.60 -7.73
CA THR A 8 -4.69 -7.02 -7.00
C THR A 8 -4.70 -5.52 -7.24
N SER A 9 -5.81 -5.02 -7.75
CA SER A 9 -6.00 -3.60 -7.97
C SER A 9 -6.92 -3.03 -6.90
N LEU A 10 -6.55 -1.88 -6.36
CA LEU A 10 -7.35 -1.15 -5.40
C LEU A 10 -7.61 0.24 -5.96
N SER A 11 -8.67 0.87 -5.49
CA SER A 11 -9.02 2.21 -5.93
C SER A 11 -9.41 3.05 -4.73
N VAL A 12 -8.77 4.21 -4.59
CA VAL A 12 -9.15 5.22 -3.60
C VAL A 12 -9.57 6.48 -4.35
N PRO A 13 -10.33 7.39 -3.71
CA PRO A 13 -10.62 8.66 -4.37
C PRO A 13 -9.32 9.36 -4.77
N ALA A 14 -9.32 10.08 -5.88
CA ALA A 14 -8.11 10.67 -6.43
C ALA A 14 -7.38 11.57 -5.41
N HIS A 15 -8.11 12.34 -4.62
CA HIS A 15 -7.52 13.18 -3.58
C HIS A 15 -6.77 12.34 -2.54
N GLU A 16 -7.38 11.24 -2.10
CA GLU A 16 -6.76 10.34 -1.14
C GLU A 16 -5.53 9.66 -1.74
N GLY A 17 -5.59 9.33 -3.02
CA GLY A 17 -4.44 8.77 -3.73
C GLY A 17 -3.24 9.72 -3.73
N ARG A 18 -3.49 11.01 -3.91
CA ARG A 18 -2.42 12.01 -3.88
C ARG A 18 -1.81 12.13 -2.47
N LEU A 19 -2.64 12.06 -1.44
CA LEU A 19 -2.14 12.09 -0.06
C LEU A 19 -1.29 10.86 0.25
N LEU A 20 -1.75 9.70 -0.19
CA LEU A 20 -0.98 8.46 -0.01
C LEU A 20 0.34 8.54 -0.77
N ALA A 21 0.33 9.02 -2.01
CA ALA A 21 1.54 9.16 -2.81
C ALA A 21 2.56 10.07 -2.10
N ALA A 22 2.11 11.18 -1.54
CA ALA A 22 2.98 12.10 -0.82
C ALA A 22 3.58 11.44 0.42
N HIS A 23 2.78 10.65 1.14
CA HIS A 23 3.25 9.91 2.32
C HIS A 23 4.33 8.89 1.93
N LEU A 24 4.09 8.14 0.86
CA LEU A 24 5.06 7.16 0.37
C LEU A 24 6.34 7.81 -0.13
N ASP A 25 6.23 8.98 -0.77
CA ASP A 25 7.41 9.73 -1.20
C ASP A 25 8.27 10.13 -0.01
N ARG A 26 7.66 10.53 1.10
CA ARG A 26 8.39 10.86 2.32
C ARG A 26 9.10 9.63 2.90
N LEU A 27 8.43 8.49 2.93
CA LEU A 27 9.05 7.25 3.39
C LEU A 27 10.22 6.86 2.50
N ALA A 28 10.05 6.94 1.18
CA ALA A 28 11.10 6.59 0.23
C ALA A 28 12.29 7.53 0.29
N THR A 29 12.10 8.75 0.78
CA THR A 29 13.21 9.69 0.98
C THR A 29 14.17 9.17 2.05
N TRP A 30 13.65 8.50 3.08
CA TRP A 30 14.51 7.86 4.09
C TRP A 30 15.13 6.58 3.55
N ASP A 31 14.28 5.71 2.99
CA ASP A 31 14.73 4.44 2.41
C ASP A 31 13.67 3.96 1.42
N PRO A 32 14.00 3.88 0.12
CA PRO A 32 13.04 3.38 -0.88
C PRO A 32 12.52 1.97 -0.56
N ARG A 33 13.28 1.20 0.20
CA ARG A 33 12.92 -0.16 0.58
C ARG A 33 12.26 -0.24 1.95
N THR A 34 11.71 0.87 2.44
CA THR A 34 10.92 0.86 3.68
C THR A 34 9.74 -0.08 3.52
N PRO A 35 9.58 -1.09 4.40
CA PRO A 35 8.42 -1.98 4.31
C PRO A 35 7.13 -1.24 4.65
N VAL A 36 6.09 -1.53 3.89
CA VAL A 36 4.77 -0.97 4.10
C VAL A 36 3.76 -2.11 4.06
N ARG A 37 2.96 -2.23 5.10
CA ARG A 37 1.91 -3.24 5.16
C ARG A 37 0.59 -2.62 4.74
N LEU A 38 -0.06 -3.24 3.76
CA LEU A 38 -1.38 -2.84 3.30
C LEU A 38 -2.42 -3.82 3.83
N VAL A 39 -3.45 -3.29 4.43
CA VAL A 39 -4.59 -4.09 4.87
C VAL A 39 -5.83 -3.48 4.27
N ALA A 40 -6.49 -4.20 3.35
CA ALA A 40 -7.73 -3.76 2.75
C ALA A 40 -8.87 -4.64 3.22
N ARG A 41 -9.93 -4.01 3.71
CA ARG A 41 -11.08 -4.70 4.26
C ARG A 41 -12.34 -3.89 3.95
N ALA A 42 -13.30 -4.52 3.28
CA ALA A 42 -14.55 -3.86 2.89
C ALA A 42 -14.27 -2.55 2.14
N ARG A 43 -14.52 -1.41 2.74
CA ARG A 43 -14.32 -0.10 2.12
C ARG A 43 -13.16 0.68 2.73
N ALA A 44 -12.30 0.01 3.50
CA ALA A 44 -11.20 0.69 4.18
C ALA A 44 -9.85 0.13 3.75
N LEU A 45 -8.87 1.01 3.62
CA LEU A 45 -7.49 0.65 3.34
C LEU A 45 -6.62 1.20 4.47
N GLY A 46 -5.89 0.33 5.14
CA GLY A 46 -4.91 0.72 6.15
C GLY A 46 -3.51 0.56 5.61
N ILE A 47 -2.67 1.56 5.82
CA ILE A 47 -1.27 1.54 5.44
C ILE A 47 -0.45 1.68 6.71
N TYR A 48 0.35 0.67 7.01
CA TYR A 48 1.23 0.66 8.18
C TYR A 48 2.67 0.76 7.71
N SER A 49 3.43 1.63 8.33
CA SER A 49 4.86 1.77 8.02
C SER A 49 5.64 1.94 9.30
N ALA A 50 6.88 1.48 9.28
CA ALA A 50 7.81 1.62 10.40
C ALA A 50 9.01 2.43 9.91
N PRO A 51 8.95 3.76 10.00
CA PRO A 51 10.09 4.60 9.63
C PRO A 51 11.25 4.38 10.59
N PRO A 52 12.46 4.88 10.25
CA PRO A 52 13.66 4.62 11.05
C PRO A 52 13.58 5.04 12.51
N MET A 53 12.61 5.85 12.88
CA MET A 53 12.45 6.31 14.27
C MET A 53 11.68 5.32 15.15
N GLU A 54 11.44 4.11 14.67
CA GLU A 54 10.81 3.03 15.42
C GLU A 54 9.35 3.28 15.82
N VAL A 55 8.74 4.28 15.22
CA VAL A 55 7.31 4.56 15.43
C VAL A 55 6.53 4.03 14.23
N ILE A 56 5.54 3.20 14.49
CA ILE A 56 4.68 2.70 13.42
C ILE A 56 3.72 3.82 13.03
N ALA A 57 3.82 4.26 11.79
CA ALA A 57 2.88 5.21 11.23
C ALA A 57 1.71 4.46 10.62
N PHE A 58 0.52 5.01 10.79
CA PHE A 58 -0.69 4.42 10.24
C PHE A 58 -1.48 5.48 9.48
N VAL A 59 -1.88 5.13 8.26
CA VAL A 59 -2.74 5.96 7.44
C VAL A 59 -3.96 5.13 7.06
N ALA A 60 -5.14 5.65 7.33
CA ALA A 60 -6.39 5.00 6.95
C ALA A 60 -7.05 5.78 5.83
N LEU A 61 -7.44 5.10 4.77
CA LEU A 61 -8.05 5.70 3.60
C LEU A 61 -9.35 4.97 3.25
N PRO A 62 -10.35 5.71 2.75
CA PRO A 62 -11.53 5.05 2.19
C PRO A 62 -11.20 4.46 0.83
N LEU A 63 -11.78 3.31 0.52
CA LEU A 63 -11.70 2.73 -0.82
C LEU A 63 -12.85 3.29 -1.66
N ALA A 64 -12.57 3.61 -2.91
CA ALA A 64 -13.60 4.05 -3.84
C ALA A 64 -14.55 2.90 -4.17
N GLU A 65 -14.02 1.68 -4.19
CA GLU A 65 -14.80 0.48 -4.40
C GLU A 65 -14.45 -0.53 -3.30
N PRO A 66 -15.45 -1.24 -2.75
CA PRO A 66 -15.17 -2.23 -1.71
C PRO A 66 -14.39 -3.42 -2.28
N VAL A 67 -13.60 -4.07 -1.43
CA VAL A 67 -12.92 -5.30 -1.81
C VAL A 67 -13.81 -6.49 -1.43
N ASP A 68 -13.82 -7.50 -2.30
CA ASP A 68 -14.58 -8.73 -2.05
C ASP A 68 -13.86 -9.63 -1.06
N VAL A 69 -12.54 -9.60 -1.10
CA VAL A 69 -11.69 -10.45 -0.26
C VAL A 69 -10.70 -9.54 0.47
N GLU A 70 -10.54 -9.77 1.76
CA GLU A 70 -9.56 -9.02 2.55
C GLU A 70 -8.16 -9.23 2.00
N LEU A 71 -7.40 -8.14 1.96
CA LEU A 71 -6.01 -8.15 1.53
C LEU A 71 -5.14 -7.76 2.72
N ASP A 72 -4.07 -8.50 2.93
CA ASP A 72 -3.06 -8.18 3.92
C ASP A 72 -1.71 -8.56 3.33
N THR A 73 -0.93 -7.58 2.95
CA THR A 73 0.34 -7.82 2.28
C THR A 73 1.36 -6.74 2.64
N THR A 74 2.63 -7.07 2.49
CA THR A 74 3.73 -6.14 2.75
C THR A 74 4.52 -5.94 1.47
N THR A 75 4.86 -4.70 1.17
CA THR A 75 5.64 -4.33 0.00
C THR A 75 6.60 -3.20 0.36
N TYR A 76 7.43 -2.79 -0.59
CA TYR A 76 8.31 -1.64 -0.38
C TYR A 76 7.61 -0.34 -0.74
N ALA A 77 7.92 0.72 -0.01
CA ALA A 77 7.30 2.03 -0.22
C ALA A 77 7.46 2.52 -1.65
N SER A 78 8.65 2.38 -2.22
CA SER A 78 8.90 2.82 -3.60
C SER A 78 8.09 2.04 -4.62
N ASP A 79 7.93 0.74 -4.42
CA ASP A 79 7.16 -0.10 -5.34
C ASP A 79 5.67 0.26 -5.28
N LEU A 80 5.15 0.46 -4.08
CA LEU A 80 3.76 0.87 -3.93
C LEU A 80 3.54 2.25 -4.53
N ARG A 81 4.46 3.19 -4.28
CA ARG A 81 4.35 4.54 -4.83
C ARG A 81 4.30 4.52 -6.36
N ALA A 82 5.14 3.69 -6.97
CA ALA A 82 5.19 3.59 -8.43
C ALA A 82 3.90 3.05 -9.03
N SER A 83 3.10 2.33 -8.24
CA SER A 83 1.86 1.73 -8.72
C SER A 83 0.65 2.66 -8.67
N ILE A 84 0.77 3.82 -8.02
CA ILE A 84 -0.36 4.74 -7.83
C ILE A 84 -0.43 5.70 -9.02
N ASP A 85 -1.59 5.76 -9.67
CA ASP A 85 -1.81 6.70 -10.75
C ASP A 85 -2.52 7.97 -10.26
N GLU A 86 -2.74 8.90 -11.18
CA GLU A 86 -3.35 10.20 -10.86
C GLU A 86 -4.84 10.11 -10.51
N HIS A 87 -5.47 8.98 -10.78
CA HIS A 87 -6.88 8.76 -10.50
C HIS A 87 -7.12 8.02 -9.19
N GLY A 88 -6.07 7.65 -8.48
CA GLY A 88 -6.20 6.91 -7.22
C GLY A 88 -6.23 5.41 -7.40
N HIS A 89 -5.95 4.93 -8.59
CA HIS A 89 -5.83 3.48 -8.83
C HIS A 89 -4.43 3.04 -8.43
N LEU A 90 -4.36 1.91 -7.77
CA LEU A 90 -3.07 1.32 -7.45
C LEU A 90 -3.12 -0.19 -7.68
N VAL A 91 -1.98 -0.72 -8.11
CA VAL A 91 -1.80 -2.16 -8.28
C VAL A 91 -0.87 -2.60 -7.16
N VAL A 92 -1.33 -3.56 -6.37
CA VAL A 92 -0.53 -4.05 -5.24
C VAL A 92 0.69 -4.78 -5.79
N PRO A 93 1.92 -4.32 -5.45
CA PRO A 93 3.13 -4.98 -5.92
C PRO A 93 3.28 -6.38 -5.35
N PRO A 94 4.19 -7.19 -5.89
CA PRO A 94 4.46 -8.50 -5.36
C PRO A 94 4.82 -8.45 -3.87
N VAL A 95 4.41 -9.47 -3.14
CA VAL A 95 4.66 -9.58 -1.70
C VAL A 95 6.15 -9.62 -1.42
N VAL A 96 6.58 -8.85 -0.44
CA VAL A 96 7.94 -8.91 0.08
C VAL A 96 7.98 -9.98 1.16
N VAL A 97 8.65 -11.08 0.87
CA VAL A 97 8.71 -12.24 1.77
C VAL A 97 9.81 -12.02 2.81
N GLY A 98 9.50 -12.35 4.06
CA GLY A 98 10.49 -12.36 5.12
C GLY A 98 10.76 -11.01 5.75
N VAL A 99 9.94 -10.00 5.49
CA VAL A 99 10.09 -8.68 6.10
C VAL A 99 8.87 -8.39 6.97
N PRO A 100 8.87 -8.81 8.25
CA PRO A 100 7.77 -8.50 9.14
C PRO A 100 7.79 -7.03 9.53
N LEU A 101 6.62 -6.43 9.57
CA LEU A 101 6.44 -5.09 10.10
C LEU A 101 5.98 -5.22 11.55
N ARG A 102 6.68 -4.59 12.45
CA ARG A 102 6.40 -4.68 13.88
C ARG A 102 6.10 -3.34 14.49
#